data_d15b8b8f90f9012fd664aa0b3e1933fc
#
_entry.id   d15b8b8f90f9012fd664aa0b3e1933fc
#
_cell.length_a   1.000
_cell.length_b   1.000
_cell.length_c   1.000
_cell.angle_alpha   90.00
_cell.angle_beta   90.00
_cell.angle_gamma   90.00
#
_symmetry.space_group_name_H-M   'P 1'
#
loop_
_entity.id
_entity.type
_entity.pdbx_description
1 polymer ?
#
loop_
_entity_poly.entity_id
_entity_poly.type
_entity_poly.pdbx_seq_one_letter_code
_entity_poly.pdbx_strand_id
1 'polypeptide(L)'
;MVGSRRNAQLLAALFAGVLAGCNVPFRGGDIEPPASVPLGTPAATTAAAAPTVGLPTELPGSTAEPFDEGIAHFEPEQLVLITAIHMISPSVGWGIGGLEGAQDHVLRTQDGGTTWQDLTPPEPDPEAGEVDKAAVGIFLDAEVVRVVYYPASLTPEPTVATVWATEDGGASWTASQPISLDFLGSTDFPPVLRFVDADNGWLLAQQGAAGMHRYPVYLLRTSDGGRTWSTAIDPFEGAGLQSCNKTGLFFLDAQTGWVTVDNCPVTAPELSVTADGGLTWEAHPLPAPANRLTLFDDALCEAHSPQLLTPAIGFVGVSCRSGLNIEYVYVTQDGGLTWEPHLNQGGSLVMLSPRVGFALSRRIYQTLDGGVTWTAMKVVDWDGQFSWLDDRTGWAVARNDGALALVKTTNGGRVWDLLKPIIGP
;
A
#
# COMPACT_ATOMS: atom_id res chain seq x y z
N MET A 1 -32.05 -19.93 -38.71
CA MET A 1 -31.29 -18.69 -38.61
C MET A 1 -31.41 -18.22 -37.17
N VAL A 2 -30.50 -18.65 -36.35
CA VAL A 2 -30.48 -18.35 -34.90
C VAL A 2 -29.15 -17.66 -34.64
N GLY A 3 -29.23 -16.39 -34.30
CA GLY A 3 -28.07 -15.57 -33.96
C GLY A 3 -27.57 -15.85 -32.55
N SER A 4 -26.34 -16.33 -32.48
CA SER A 4 -25.61 -16.52 -31.22
C SER A 4 -25.04 -15.18 -30.74
N ARG A 5 -25.60 -14.63 -29.66
CA ARG A 5 -24.93 -13.62 -28.87
C ARG A 5 -23.91 -14.35 -27.98
N ARG A 6 -22.63 -14.22 -28.26
CA ARG A 6 -21.55 -14.65 -27.37
C ARG A 6 -21.13 -13.48 -26.52
N ASN A 7 -21.23 -13.70 -25.24
CA ASN A 7 -20.80 -12.91 -24.11
C ASN A 7 -19.33 -12.47 -24.26
N ALA A 8 -19.13 -11.15 -24.24
CA ALA A 8 -17.86 -10.54 -23.93
C ALA A 8 -17.89 -10.20 -22.42
N GLN A 9 -17.78 -11.20 -21.59
CA GLN A 9 -17.44 -11.07 -20.17
C GLN A 9 -16.30 -12.04 -19.90
N LEU A 10 -15.36 -11.60 -19.10
CA LEU A 10 -14.12 -12.25 -18.64
C LEU A 10 -12.87 -11.94 -19.46
N LEU A 11 -12.21 -10.88 -19.05
CA LEU A 11 -10.73 -10.80 -18.94
C LEU A 11 -10.27 -9.54 -18.20
N ALA A 12 -10.88 -9.23 -17.06
CA ALA A 12 -10.43 -8.14 -16.18
C ALA A 12 -10.21 -8.61 -14.74
N ALA A 13 -9.73 -9.82 -14.55
CA ALA A 13 -9.56 -10.36 -13.20
C ALA A 13 -8.34 -11.25 -13.07
N LEU A 14 -7.16 -10.76 -13.43
CA LEU A 14 -5.94 -11.57 -13.21
C LEU A 14 -4.66 -10.73 -13.10
N PHE A 15 -4.68 -9.60 -12.38
CA PHE A 15 -3.45 -8.97 -11.86
C PHE A 15 -3.75 -8.01 -10.71
N ALA A 16 -4.53 -8.44 -9.72
CA ALA A 16 -4.41 -7.87 -8.39
C ALA A 16 -3.23 -8.57 -7.71
N GLY A 17 -2.03 -8.32 -8.22
CA GLY A 17 -0.80 -8.70 -7.55
C GLY A 17 -0.75 -7.99 -6.21
N VAL A 18 -0.67 -8.76 -5.18
CA VAL A 18 -0.67 -8.41 -3.78
C VAL A 18 0.41 -7.38 -3.48
N LEU A 19 0.06 -6.10 -3.50
CA LEU A 19 0.85 -5.03 -2.87
C LEU A 19 0.43 -4.94 -1.40
N ALA A 20 0.56 -6.05 -0.67
CA ALA A 20 0.43 -6.06 0.77
C ALA A 20 1.74 -5.58 1.38
N GLY A 21 1.92 -4.27 1.47
CA GLY A 21 2.91 -3.69 2.34
C GLY A 21 2.47 -3.92 3.79
N CYS A 22 3.03 -4.91 4.45
CA CYS A 22 2.89 -5.06 5.89
C CYS A 22 3.69 -3.95 6.57
N ASN A 23 3.03 -2.88 7.03
CA ASN A 23 3.60 -2.02 8.03
C ASN A 23 3.60 -2.78 9.36
N VAL A 24 4.77 -3.25 9.78
CA VAL A 24 4.95 -3.77 11.14
C VAL A 24 5.14 -2.56 12.05
N PRO A 25 4.33 -2.36 13.10
CA PRO A 25 4.52 -1.25 14.02
C PRO A 25 5.84 -1.41 14.76
N PHE A 26 6.69 -0.41 14.66
CA PHE A 26 7.95 -0.31 15.40
C PHE A 26 7.64 -0.14 16.89
N ARG A 27 7.89 -1.12 17.72
CA ARG A 27 7.98 -0.93 19.17
C ARG A 27 9.33 -0.33 19.46
N GLY A 28 9.36 1.01 19.64
CA GLY A 28 10.51 1.72 20.16
C GLY A 28 10.89 1.20 21.54
N GLY A 29 12.09 0.67 21.66
CA GLY A 29 12.74 0.51 22.96
C GLY A 29 13.16 1.88 23.46
N ASP A 30 12.97 2.12 24.77
CA ASP A 30 13.31 3.35 25.47
C ASP A 30 14.78 3.73 25.22
N ILE A 31 14.98 4.80 24.43
CA ILE A 31 16.26 5.51 24.37
C ILE A 31 16.07 6.82 25.12
N GLU A 32 16.73 6.92 26.25
CA GLU A 32 16.77 8.09 27.10
C GLU A 32 17.35 9.30 26.31
N PRO A 33 16.67 10.47 26.27
CA PRO A 33 17.16 11.61 25.50
C PRO A 33 18.35 12.27 26.19
N PRO A 34 19.37 12.76 25.43
CA PRO A 34 20.47 13.50 26.00
C PRO A 34 20.02 14.87 26.52
N ALA A 35 20.60 15.28 27.62
CA ALA A 35 20.31 16.49 28.41
C ALA A 35 20.32 17.77 27.56
N SER A 36 19.27 18.57 27.69
CA SER A 36 19.07 19.87 27.06
C SER A 36 20.04 20.94 27.60
N VAL A 37 20.72 21.62 26.67
CA VAL A 37 21.50 22.84 26.90
C VAL A 37 20.56 24.05 26.78
N PRO A 38 20.55 25.00 27.72
CA PRO A 38 19.66 26.15 27.65
C PRO A 38 20.11 27.18 26.63
N LEU A 39 19.25 27.48 25.65
CA LEU A 39 19.44 28.61 24.72
C LEU A 39 18.88 29.89 25.34
N GLY A 40 19.69 30.95 25.26
CA GLY A 40 19.36 32.27 25.76
C GLY A 40 18.22 32.97 25.03
N THR A 41 17.50 33.77 25.78
CA THR A 41 16.34 34.57 25.37
C THR A 41 16.72 35.71 24.40
N PRO A 42 16.07 35.87 23.24
CA PRO A 42 16.21 37.08 22.44
C PRO A 42 15.24 38.18 22.90
N ALA A 43 15.73 39.41 22.87
CA ALA A 43 15.02 40.61 23.28
C ALA A 43 13.83 40.95 22.39
N ALA A 44 12.78 41.49 23.02
CA ALA A 44 11.56 41.93 22.36
C ALA A 44 11.80 43.18 21.50
N THR A 45 11.42 43.08 20.21
CA THR A 45 11.33 44.27 19.32
C THR A 45 9.87 44.66 19.16
N THR A 46 9.55 45.87 19.56
CA THR A 46 8.23 46.52 19.43
C THR A 46 7.86 46.73 17.98
N ALA A 47 6.78 46.11 17.50
CA ALA A 47 6.21 46.37 16.18
C ALA A 47 5.16 47.45 16.25
N ALA A 48 5.24 48.40 15.31
CA ALA A 48 4.33 49.50 15.14
C ALA A 48 2.98 49.08 14.55
N ALA A 49 1.90 49.73 14.98
CA ALA A 49 0.53 49.44 14.57
C ALA A 49 0.29 49.79 13.08
N ALA A 50 -0.34 48.89 12.35
CA ALA A 50 -0.85 49.08 10.99
C ALA A 50 -2.30 49.61 11.01
N PRO A 51 -2.73 50.37 10.00
CA PRO A 51 -4.04 51.05 9.99
C PRO A 51 -5.18 50.06 9.68
N THR A 52 -6.30 50.26 10.37
CA THR A 52 -7.56 49.54 10.25
C THR A 52 -8.22 49.89 8.89
N VAL A 53 -8.40 48.89 8.03
CA VAL A 53 -9.27 48.97 6.85
C VAL A 53 -10.61 48.34 7.20
N GLY A 54 -11.70 49.10 6.96
CA GLY A 54 -13.05 48.72 7.27
C GLY A 54 -13.54 47.52 6.49
N LEU A 55 -14.32 46.64 7.15
CA LEU A 55 -15.02 45.48 6.54
C LEU A 55 -16.08 45.96 5.54
N PRO A 56 -16.23 45.24 4.41
CA PRO A 56 -17.42 45.41 3.56
C PRO A 56 -18.62 44.67 4.19
N THR A 57 -19.76 45.29 4.04
CA THR A 57 -21.10 44.88 4.45
C THR A 57 -21.47 43.47 3.97
N GLU A 58 -22.07 42.70 4.83
CA GLU A 58 -22.65 41.36 4.56
C GLU A 58 -23.58 41.39 3.35
N LEU A 59 -23.36 40.48 2.41
CA LEU A 59 -24.33 40.10 1.37
C LEU A 59 -25.34 39.12 1.99
N PRO A 60 -26.64 39.20 1.61
CA PRO A 60 -27.69 38.38 2.20
C PRO A 60 -27.45 36.89 1.92
N GLY A 61 -27.67 36.08 2.97
CA GLY A 61 -27.42 34.69 3.02
C GLY A 61 -27.95 33.89 1.84
N SER A 62 -27.05 33.25 1.16
CA SER A 62 -27.33 32.02 0.45
C SER A 62 -27.35 30.92 1.51
N THR A 63 -28.51 30.41 1.82
CA THR A 63 -28.67 29.10 2.45
C THR A 63 -28.23 28.07 1.41
N ALA A 64 -26.93 27.77 1.38
CA ALA A 64 -26.46 26.57 0.74
C ALA A 64 -27.06 25.41 1.53
N GLU A 65 -27.94 24.66 0.91
CA GLU A 65 -28.32 23.34 1.41
C GLU A 65 -27.03 22.52 1.56
N PRO A 66 -26.88 21.69 2.59
CA PRO A 66 -25.75 20.82 2.69
C PRO A 66 -25.82 19.85 1.49
N PHE A 67 -24.88 19.96 0.58
CA PHE A 67 -24.64 18.93 -0.43
C PHE A 67 -24.08 17.72 0.29
N ASP A 68 -24.98 16.81 0.62
CA ASP A 68 -24.67 15.50 1.20
C ASP A 68 -24.90 14.46 0.10
N GLU A 69 -23.93 14.31 -0.80
CA GLU A 69 -23.83 13.20 -1.74
C GLU A 69 -22.40 12.65 -1.74
N GLY A 70 -21.89 12.39 -0.55
CA GLY A 70 -20.71 11.54 -0.35
C GLY A 70 -21.05 10.06 -0.55
N ILE A 71 -20.05 9.19 -0.45
CA ILE A 71 -20.27 7.74 -0.38
C ILE A 71 -21.21 7.48 0.79
N ALA A 72 -22.37 6.86 0.52
CA ALA A 72 -23.38 6.60 1.54
C ALA A 72 -22.86 5.58 2.55
N HIS A 73 -22.82 5.96 3.83
CA HIS A 73 -22.43 5.05 4.90
C HIS A 73 -23.38 3.88 5.05
N PHE A 74 -22.85 2.75 5.49
CA PHE A 74 -23.63 1.54 5.71
C PHE A 74 -24.53 1.62 6.94
N GLU A 75 -25.69 0.97 6.85
CA GLU A 75 -26.59 0.81 7.98
C GLU A 75 -26.08 -0.24 8.99
N PRO A 76 -26.38 -0.11 10.30
CA PRO A 76 -26.07 -1.12 11.30
C PRO A 76 -26.60 -2.52 10.94
N GLU A 77 -25.86 -3.56 11.36
CA GLU A 77 -26.14 -4.98 11.10
C GLU A 77 -26.00 -5.41 9.63
N GLN A 78 -25.66 -4.51 8.73
CA GLN A 78 -25.40 -4.83 7.32
C GLN A 78 -24.13 -5.67 7.18
N LEU A 79 -24.20 -6.75 6.38
CA LEU A 79 -23.04 -7.56 6.04
C LEU A 79 -22.14 -6.79 5.08
N VAL A 80 -20.84 -6.80 5.37
CA VAL A 80 -19.84 -6.20 4.50
C VAL A 80 -18.75 -7.20 4.13
N LEU A 81 -18.19 -7.04 2.94
CA LEU A 81 -17.02 -7.80 2.49
C LEU A 81 -15.77 -6.96 2.68
N ILE A 82 -14.83 -7.47 3.43
CA ILE A 82 -13.51 -6.85 3.58
C ILE A 82 -12.64 -7.33 2.42
N THR A 83 -12.07 -6.39 1.68
CA THR A 83 -11.23 -6.65 0.52
C THR A 83 -9.74 -6.45 0.81
N ALA A 84 -9.42 -5.61 1.81
CA ALA A 84 -8.09 -5.47 2.38
C ALA A 84 -8.20 -5.27 3.89
N ILE A 85 -7.23 -5.78 4.65
CA ILE A 85 -7.21 -5.70 6.12
C ILE A 85 -5.83 -5.34 6.64
N HIS A 86 -5.79 -4.50 7.67
CA HIS A 86 -4.60 -4.18 8.43
C HIS A 86 -4.92 -4.11 9.93
N MET A 87 -4.45 -5.08 10.68
CA MET A 87 -4.66 -5.14 12.13
C MET A 87 -3.51 -4.46 12.86
N ILE A 88 -3.84 -3.57 13.78
CA ILE A 88 -2.91 -2.83 14.64
C ILE A 88 -2.69 -3.58 15.96
N SER A 89 -3.74 -4.23 16.45
CA SER A 89 -3.75 -5.01 17.69
C SER A 89 -4.70 -6.21 17.55
N PRO A 90 -4.79 -7.12 18.53
CA PRO A 90 -5.75 -8.22 18.48
C PRO A 90 -7.22 -7.81 18.37
N SER A 91 -7.55 -6.56 18.71
CA SER A 91 -8.91 -6.02 18.63
C SER A 91 -9.07 -4.89 17.62
N VAL A 92 -8.07 -4.02 17.48
CA VAL A 92 -8.15 -2.82 16.64
C VAL A 92 -7.51 -3.05 15.28
N GLY A 93 -8.21 -2.67 14.23
CA GLY A 93 -7.69 -2.74 12.87
C GLY A 93 -8.54 -1.92 11.90
N TRP A 94 -8.03 -1.81 10.69
CA TRP A 94 -8.63 -1.12 9.59
C TRP A 94 -8.83 -2.05 8.40
N GLY A 95 -9.79 -1.73 7.55
CA GLY A 95 -10.04 -2.44 6.32
C GLY A 95 -10.56 -1.53 5.21
N ILE A 96 -10.35 -1.98 4.00
CA ILE A 96 -11.09 -1.48 2.83
C ILE A 96 -12.10 -2.56 2.48
N GLY A 97 -13.31 -2.15 2.09
CA GLY A 97 -14.35 -3.11 1.75
C GLY A 97 -15.60 -2.44 1.23
N GLY A 98 -16.67 -3.20 1.13
CA GLY A 98 -17.93 -2.70 0.65
C GLY A 98 -18.96 -3.81 0.46
N LEU A 99 -20.09 -3.46 -0.16
CA LEU A 99 -21.09 -4.43 -0.59
C LEU A 99 -20.60 -5.15 -1.85
N GLU A 100 -20.93 -6.43 -1.96
CA GLU A 100 -20.62 -7.23 -3.17
C GLU A 100 -19.13 -7.23 -3.59
N GLY A 101 -18.23 -6.84 -2.66
CA GLY A 101 -16.79 -6.76 -2.93
C GLY A 101 -16.31 -5.43 -3.50
N ALA A 102 -17.11 -4.36 -3.41
CA ALA A 102 -16.66 -3.00 -3.64
C ALA A 102 -15.45 -2.66 -2.76
N GLN A 103 -14.62 -1.71 -3.20
CA GLN A 103 -13.36 -1.36 -2.56
C GLN A 103 -13.31 0.15 -2.28
N ASP A 104 -14.40 0.72 -1.83
CA ASP A 104 -14.62 2.15 -1.72
C ASP A 104 -14.85 2.63 -0.28
N HIS A 105 -15.14 1.74 0.66
CA HIS A 105 -15.36 2.10 2.05
C HIS A 105 -14.12 1.86 2.92
N VAL A 106 -13.91 2.78 3.87
CA VAL A 106 -12.89 2.70 4.93
C VAL A 106 -13.55 2.26 6.21
N LEU A 107 -13.18 1.09 6.68
CA LEU A 107 -13.82 0.40 7.77
C LEU A 107 -12.85 0.23 8.94
N ARG A 108 -13.32 0.40 10.19
CA ARG A 108 -12.53 0.20 11.41
C ARG A 108 -13.19 -0.84 12.31
N THR A 109 -12.42 -1.77 12.83
CA THR A 109 -12.86 -2.73 13.85
C THR A 109 -12.21 -2.43 15.19
N GLN A 110 -12.92 -2.75 16.29
CA GLN A 110 -12.43 -2.69 17.68
C GLN A 110 -12.58 -4.02 18.43
N ASP A 111 -13.05 -5.08 17.75
CA ASP A 111 -13.28 -6.41 18.31
C ASP A 111 -12.60 -7.54 17.52
N GLY A 112 -11.61 -7.17 16.72
CA GLY A 112 -10.79 -8.12 15.97
C GLY A 112 -11.43 -8.62 14.69
N GLY A 113 -12.29 -7.81 14.07
CA GLY A 113 -12.86 -8.04 12.74
C GLY A 113 -14.26 -8.62 12.72
N THR A 114 -14.96 -8.68 13.87
CA THR A 114 -16.32 -9.16 13.95
C THR A 114 -17.31 -8.06 13.59
N THR A 115 -17.18 -6.87 14.23
CA THR A 115 -17.96 -5.70 13.88
C THR A 115 -17.08 -4.60 13.33
N TRP A 116 -17.64 -3.80 12.43
CA TRP A 116 -16.94 -2.74 11.72
C TRP A 116 -17.74 -1.45 11.79
N GLN A 117 -17.05 -0.35 11.96
CA GLN A 117 -17.59 0.99 11.85
C GLN A 117 -17.21 1.54 10.47
N ASP A 118 -18.16 2.07 9.75
CA ASP A 118 -17.90 2.76 8.49
C ASP A 118 -17.44 4.19 8.79
N LEU A 119 -16.18 4.45 8.46
CA LEU A 119 -15.52 5.73 8.66
C LEU A 119 -15.03 6.32 7.32
N THR A 120 -15.71 5.99 6.25
CA THR A 120 -15.44 6.47 4.90
C THR A 120 -15.40 7.99 4.89
N PRO A 121 -14.31 8.62 4.35
CA PRO A 121 -14.25 10.06 4.24
C PRO A 121 -15.32 10.61 3.29
N PRO A 122 -15.80 11.84 3.49
CA PRO A 122 -16.76 12.47 2.59
C PRO A 122 -16.13 12.69 1.22
N GLU A 123 -16.88 12.48 0.17
CA GLU A 123 -16.39 12.69 -1.19
C GLU A 123 -16.20 14.19 -1.49
N PRO A 124 -15.03 14.63 -1.97
CA PRO A 124 -14.76 16.06 -2.15
C PRO A 124 -15.42 16.69 -3.39
N ASP A 125 -15.90 15.89 -4.35
CA ASP A 125 -16.42 16.42 -5.61
C ASP A 125 -17.64 15.63 -6.12
N PRO A 126 -18.86 16.08 -5.82
CA PRO A 126 -20.07 15.49 -6.38
C PRO A 126 -20.26 15.76 -7.87
N GLU A 127 -19.53 16.74 -8.47
CA GLU A 127 -19.63 17.06 -9.90
C GLU A 127 -18.80 16.10 -10.79
N ALA A 128 -17.93 15.26 -10.21
CA ALA A 128 -17.07 14.33 -10.95
C ALA A 128 -17.80 13.14 -11.60
N GLY A 129 -19.12 13.11 -11.60
CA GLY A 129 -19.95 12.05 -12.18
C GLY A 129 -19.86 10.71 -11.41
N GLU A 130 -20.77 9.79 -11.69
CA GLU A 130 -20.80 8.43 -11.13
C GLU A 130 -19.65 7.57 -11.69
N VAL A 131 -18.41 7.86 -11.29
CA VAL A 131 -17.27 7.00 -11.60
C VAL A 131 -17.04 6.11 -10.39
N ASP A 132 -17.10 4.78 -10.61
CA ASP A 132 -16.72 3.82 -9.60
C ASP A 132 -15.31 4.15 -9.08
N LYS A 133 -15.16 4.37 -7.79
CA LYS A 133 -13.89 4.66 -7.14
C LYS A 133 -13.40 3.45 -6.35
N ALA A 134 -12.10 3.30 -6.29
CA ALA A 134 -11.45 2.35 -5.43
C ALA A 134 -10.54 3.07 -4.44
N ALA A 135 -10.38 2.50 -3.27
CA ALA A 135 -9.56 3.04 -2.20
C ALA A 135 -8.31 2.17 -1.95
N VAL A 136 -7.18 2.82 -1.70
CA VAL A 136 -5.98 2.19 -1.14
C VAL A 136 -5.61 2.91 0.14
N GLY A 137 -5.56 2.17 1.25
CA GLY A 137 -5.29 2.71 2.58
C GLY A 137 -3.89 2.36 3.09
N ILE A 138 -3.25 3.30 3.78
CA ILE A 138 -2.10 3.11 4.64
C ILE A 138 -2.54 3.44 6.06
N PHE A 139 -2.44 2.45 6.92
CA PHE A 139 -2.88 2.51 8.31
C PHE A 139 -1.64 2.48 9.20
N LEU A 140 -1.15 3.67 9.60
CA LEU A 140 0.08 3.79 10.39
C LEU A 140 -0.13 3.31 11.82
N ASP A 141 -1.28 3.64 12.38
CA ASP A 141 -1.73 3.14 13.68
C ASP A 141 -3.26 3.18 13.81
N ALA A 142 -3.80 3.16 15.03
CA ALA A 142 -5.23 3.19 15.27
C ALA A 142 -5.88 4.54 14.95
N GLU A 143 -5.12 5.62 14.87
CA GLU A 143 -5.60 6.99 14.74
C GLU A 143 -5.15 7.66 13.45
N VAL A 144 -3.93 7.34 12.98
CA VAL A 144 -3.31 7.96 11.80
C VAL A 144 -3.48 7.07 10.57
N VAL A 145 -4.28 7.56 9.63
CA VAL A 145 -4.61 6.84 8.38
C VAL A 145 -4.50 7.78 7.19
N ARG A 146 -4.06 7.22 6.06
CA ARG A 146 -4.06 7.88 4.75
C ARG A 146 -4.73 6.96 3.74
N VAL A 147 -5.67 7.51 2.98
CA VAL A 147 -6.40 6.75 1.95
C VAL A 147 -6.37 7.54 0.65
N VAL A 148 -5.98 6.91 -0.44
CA VAL A 148 -6.12 7.47 -1.79
C VAL A 148 -7.32 6.86 -2.47
N TYR A 149 -8.18 7.73 -3.00
CA TYR A 149 -9.25 7.34 -3.92
C TYR A 149 -8.83 7.61 -5.35
N TYR A 150 -9.11 6.66 -6.21
CA TYR A 150 -8.79 6.72 -7.62
C TYR A 150 -9.91 6.04 -8.44
N PRO A 151 -10.11 6.39 -9.73
CA PRO A 151 -11.11 5.73 -10.57
C PRO A 151 -10.84 4.23 -10.70
N ALA A 152 -11.85 3.41 -10.40
CA ALA A 152 -11.76 1.94 -10.51
C ALA A 152 -11.87 1.43 -11.95
N SER A 153 -12.35 2.24 -12.88
CA SER A 153 -12.52 1.91 -14.29
C SER A 153 -11.68 2.80 -15.19
N LEU A 154 -11.20 2.21 -16.28
CA LEU A 154 -10.39 2.87 -17.30
C LEU A 154 -11.30 3.72 -18.21
N THR A 155 -11.76 4.88 -17.76
CA THR A 155 -12.47 5.84 -18.59
C THR A 155 -11.49 6.89 -19.14
N PRO A 156 -11.69 7.43 -20.36
CA PRO A 156 -10.78 8.42 -20.96
C PRO A 156 -10.93 9.84 -20.41
N GLU A 157 -11.62 10.05 -19.31
CA GLU A 157 -11.85 11.36 -18.70
C GLU A 157 -10.79 11.70 -17.63
N PRO A 158 -10.65 12.96 -17.22
CA PRO A 158 -9.56 13.36 -16.35
C PRO A 158 -9.47 12.49 -15.12
N THR A 159 -8.35 11.79 -15.00
CA THR A 159 -8.08 10.89 -13.89
C THR A 159 -7.53 11.71 -12.73
N VAL A 160 -8.34 11.87 -11.71
CA VAL A 160 -7.97 12.59 -10.50
C VAL A 160 -7.93 11.62 -9.32
N ALA A 161 -6.87 11.69 -8.53
CA ALA A 161 -6.79 11.02 -7.24
C ALA A 161 -6.89 12.06 -6.11
N THR A 162 -7.52 11.67 -5.01
CA THR A 162 -7.57 12.47 -3.78
C THR A 162 -7.04 11.63 -2.64
N VAL A 163 -6.13 12.18 -1.86
CA VAL A 163 -5.64 11.56 -0.63
C VAL A 163 -6.36 12.16 0.56
N TRP A 164 -7.01 11.31 1.33
CA TRP A 164 -7.67 11.67 2.56
C TRP A 164 -6.80 11.29 3.76
N ALA A 165 -6.75 12.17 4.74
CA ALA A 165 -5.95 12.02 5.95
C ALA A 165 -6.83 12.15 7.20
N THR A 166 -6.67 11.24 8.16
CA THR A 166 -7.19 11.37 9.51
C THR A 166 -6.05 11.19 10.52
N GLU A 167 -6.16 11.86 11.67
CA GLU A 167 -5.24 11.77 12.83
C GLU A 167 -6.02 11.52 14.14
N ASP A 168 -7.31 11.24 14.03
CA ASP A 168 -8.23 11.02 15.15
C ASP A 168 -9.06 9.73 14.99
N GLY A 169 -8.52 8.78 14.24
CA GLY A 169 -9.14 7.47 14.04
C GLY A 169 -10.39 7.49 13.18
N GLY A 170 -10.49 8.43 12.25
CA GLY A 170 -11.57 8.58 11.30
C GLY A 170 -12.73 9.45 11.80
N ALA A 171 -12.59 10.11 12.95
CA ALA A 171 -13.61 11.04 13.45
C ALA A 171 -13.68 12.31 12.60
N SER A 172 -12.55 12.72 12.02
CA SER A 172 -12.49 13.78 11.01
C SER A 172 -11.50 13.44 9.90
N TRP A 173 -11.76 13.99 8.70
CA TRP A 173 -10.94 13.77 7.52
C TRP A 173 -10.57 15.08 6.86
N THR A 174 -9.37 15.14 6.32
CA THR A 174 -8.86 16.27 5.52
C THR A 174 -8.45 15.76 4.15
N ALA A 175 -9.00 16.35 3.09
CA ALA A 175 -8.63 16.02 1.71
C ALA A 175 -7.35 16.74 1.29
N SER A 176 -6.56 16.09 0.44
CA SER A 176 -5.51 16.75 -0.33
C SER A 176 -6.11 17.69 -1.38
N GLN A 177 -5.25 18.53 -1.98
CA GLN A 177 -5.57 19.07 -3.29
C GLN A 177 -5.70 17.90 -4.29
N PRO A 178 -6.60 18.02 -5.30
CA PRO A 178 -6.74 17.02 -6.34
C PRO A 178 -5.40 16.77 -7.05
N ILE A 179 -5.06 15.51 -7.26
CA ILE A 179 -3.85 15.06 -7.94
C ILE A 179 -4.25 14.60 -9.34
N SER A 180 -3.86 15.36 -10.38
CA SER A 180 -4.10 14.93 -11.76
C SER A 180 -3.23 13.72 -12.11
N LEU A 181 -3.86 12.68 -12.62
CA LEU A 181 -3.22 11.49 -13.17
C LEU A 181 -3.48 11.36 -14.69
N ASP A 182 -3.87 12.44 -15.35
CA ASP A 182 -4.27 12.46 -16.78
C ASP A 182 -3.17 11.97 -17.72
N PHE A 183 -1.91 12.14 -17.34
CA PHE A 183 -0.75 11.67 -18.10
C PHE A 183 -0.69 10.14 -18.21
N LEU A 184 -1.37 9.40 -17.34
CA LEU A 184 -1.36 7.93 -17.34
C LEU A 184 -2.21 7.33 -18.47
N GLY A 185 -3.15 8.12 -19.04
CA GLY A 185 -4.05 7.69 -20.11
C GLY A 185 -5.02 6.61 -19.64
N SER A 186 -4.53 5.42 -19.39
CA SER A 186 -5.25 4.33 -18.71
C SER A 186 -4.33 3.80 -17.61
N THR A 187 -4.76 3.82 -16.37
CA THR A 187 -4.00 3.19 -15.28
C THR A 187 -4.36 1.72 -15.21
N ASP A 188 -3.50 0.85 -15.74
CA ASP A 188 -3.68 -0.59 -15.59
C ASP A 188 -3.34 -1.07 -14.16
N PHE A 189 -2.77 -0.18 -13.33
CA PHE A 189 -2.28 -0.49 -12.00
C PHE A 189 -2.85 0.47 -10.96
N PRO A 190 -3.29 -0.05 -9.79
CA PRO A 190 -3.63 0.81 -8.66
C PRO A 190 -2.42 1.66 -8.25
N PRO A 191 -2.62 2.90 -7.81
CA PRO A 191 -1.55 3.70 -7.26
C PRO A 191 -0.99 3.04 -5.99
N VAL A 192 0.32 3.19 -5.77
CA VAL A 192 0.97 2.70 -4.54
C VAL A 192 1.18 3.87 -3.61
N LEU A 193 0.44 3.90 -2.51
CA LEU A 193 0.58 4.89 -1.45
C LEU A 193 1.52 4.34 -0.37
N ARG A 194 2.44 5.17 0.12
CA ARG A 194 3.34 4.85 1.23
C ARG A 194 3.51 6.05 2.14
N PHE A 195 3.52 5.81 3.43
CA PHE A 195 3.89 6.77 4.46
C PHE A 195 4.84 6.09 5.45
N VAL A 196 5.85 6.81 5.91
CA VAL A 196 6.79 6.34 6.95
C VAL A 196 6.43 6.89 8.32
N ASP A 197 5.75 8.03 8.34
CA ASP A 197 5.21 8.69 9.52
C ASP A 197 3.96 9.51 9.14
N ALA A 198 3.44 10.32 10.05
CA ALA A 198 2.24 11.12 9.81
C ALA A 198 2.43 12.19 8.72
N ASP A 199 3.65 12.67 8.49
CA ASP A 199 3.95 13.78 7.60
C ASP A 199 4.52 13.34 6.25
N ASN A 200 5.41 12.34 6.24
CA ASN A 200 6.20 11.97 5.07
C ASN A 200 5.62 10.78 4.31
N GLY A 201 5.30 11.02 3.03
CA GLY A 201 4.68 9.99 2.20
C GLY A 201 4.99 10.13 0.70
N TRP A 202 4.69 9.05 -0.03
CA TRP A 202 4.86 8.94 -1.48
C TRP A 202 3.65 8.29 -2.13
N LEU A 203 3.34 8.76 -3.33
CA LEU A 203 2.35 8.19 -4.23
C LEU A 203 3.05 7.84 -5.55
N LEU A 204 3.14 6.56 -5.85
CA LEU A 204 3.65 6.06 -7.13
C LEU A 204 2.46 5.68 -8.00
N ALA A 205 2.36 6.32 -9.16
CA ALA A 205 1.40 5.98 -10.20
C ALA A 205 2.15 5.53 -11.46
N GLN A 206 1.70 4.43 -12.06
CA GLN A 206 2.38 3.80 -13.18
C GLN A 206 1.41 3.66 -14.34
N GLN A 207 1.86 4.08 -15.53
CA GLN A 207 1.15 3.84 -16.77
C GLN A 207 1.36 2.39 -17.21
N GLY A 208 0.40 1.80 -17.91
CA GLY A 208 0.57 0.55 -18.62
C GLY A 208 1.70 0.61 -19.66
N ALA A 209 2.06 -0.54 -20.24
CA ALA A 209 3.18 -0.65 -21.16
C ALA A 209 3.09 0.32 -22.35
N ALA A 210 3.95 1.33 -22.39
CA ALA A 210 4.05 2.29 -23.48
C ALA A 210 4.90 1.77 -24.67
N GLY A 211 4.98 0.44 -24.84
CA GLY A 211 5.80 -0.26 -25.83
C GLY A 211 7.25 -0.43 -25.40
N MET A 212 7.94 -1.44 -25.93
CA MET A 212 9.35 -1.76 -25.68
C MET A 212 9.72 -1.83 -24.17
N HIS A 213 8.82 -2.36 -23.35
CA HIS A 213 9.02 -2.50 -21.89
C HIS A 213 9.26 -1.17 -21.13
N ARG A 214 8.71 -0.09 -21.63
CA ARG A 214 8.69 1.19 -20.92
C ARG A 214 7.37 1.32 -20.17
N TYR A 215 7.48 1.55 -18.88
CA TYR A 215 6.37 1.83 -17.96
C TYR A 215 6.61 3.19 -17.32
N PRO A 216 6.08 4.27 -17.92
CA PRO A 216 6.25 5.60 -17.34
C PRO A 216 5.73 5.63 -15.90
N VAL A 217 6.50 6.27 -15.03
CA VAL A 217 6.22 6.36 -13.60
C VAL A 217 6.16 7.80 -13.17
N TYR A 218 5.14 8.12 -12.42
CA TYR A 218 5.01 9.38 -11.70
C TYR A 218 5.18 9.08 -10.21
N LEU A 219 6.17 9.70 -9.61
CA LEU A 219 6.37 9.62 -8.17
C LEU A 219 6.13 11.00 -7.58
N LEU A 220 5.13 11.08 -6.73
CA LEU A 220 4.82 12.26 -5.93
C LEU A 220 5.30 12.03 -4.51
N ARG A 221 5.67 13.09 -3.82
CA ARG A 221 6.01 13.07 -2.40
C ARG A 221 5.31 14.18 -1.65
N THR A 222 5.05 13.94 -0.37
CA THR A 222 4.52 14.89 0.59
C THR A 222 5.40 14.94 1.82
N SER A 223 5.39 16.07 2.53
CA SER A 223 6.00 16.26 3.85
C SER A 223 5.05 16.99 4.82
N ASP A 224 3.77 16.99 4.51
CA ASP A 224 2.72 17.65 5.28
C ASP A 224 1.49 16.74 5.53
N GLY A 225 1.71 15.43 5.54
CA GLY A 225 0.67 14.44 5.80
C GLY A 225 -0.27 14.18 4.63
N GLY A 226 0.15 14.53 3.42
CA GLY A 226 -0.63 14.33 2.19
C GLY A 226 -1.53 15.50 1.82
N ARG A 227 -1.44 16.65 2.49
CA ARG A 227 -2.22 17.85 2.15
C ARG A 227 -1.78 18.44 0.81
N THR A 228 -0.47 18.50 0.59
CA THR A 228 0.12 18.90 -0.68
C THR A 228 1.13 17.88 -1.19
N TRP A 229 1.23 17.79 -2.51
CA TRP A 229 2.10 16.83 -3.19
C TRP A 229 3.02 17.56 -4.17
N SER A 230 4.27 17.18 -4.19
CA SER A 230 5.29 17.65 -5.14
C SER A 230 5.81 16.50 -5.98
N THR A 231 6.06 16.76 -7.26
CA THR A 231 6.63 15.76 -8.17
C THR A 231 8.07 15.48 -7.80
N ALA A 232 8.37 14.22 -7.53
CA ALA A 232 9.73 13.71 -7.36
C ALA A 232 10.27 13.13 -8.67
N ILE A 233 9.41 12.40 -9.42
CA ILE A 233 9.73 11.89 -10.77
C ILE A 233 8.59 12.22 -11.71
N ASP A 234 8.94 12.86 -12.83
CA ASP A 234 8.06 13.07 -13.97
C ASP A 234 8.48 12.11 -15.10
N PRO A 235 7.56 11.30 -15.64
CA PRO A 235 7.88 10.35 -16.71
C PRO A 235 8.33 11.01 -18.02
N PHE A 236 8.05 12.30 -18.21
CA PHE A 236 8.39 13.04 -19.42
C PHE A 236 9.71 13.82 -19.30
N GLU A 237 10.19 14.08 -18.10
CA GLU A 237 11.44 14.83 -17.85
C GLU A 237 12.70 13.94 -17.75
N GLY A 238 12.59 12.66 -17.98
CA GLY A 238 13.67 11.80 -18.46
C GLY A 238 14.66 11.25 -17.43
N ALA A 239 14.47 11.39 -16.14
CA ALA A 239 15.38 10.82 -15.15
C ALA A 239 14.74 9.71 -14.31
N GLY A 240 15.47 8.63 -14.07
CA GLY A 240 15.14 7.62 -13.06
C GLY A 240 14.30 6.45 -13.59
N LEU A 241 13.36 5.97 -12.86
CA LEU A 241 12.57 4.73 -12.95
C LEU A 241 11.80 4.50 -14.27
N GLN A 242 12.42 4.69 -15.43
CA GLN A 242 11.75 4.66 -16.75
C GLN A 242 11.61 3.25 -17.34
N SER A 243 12.45 2.31 -16.91
CA SER A 243 12.48 0.96 -17.45
C SER A 243 11.56 0.04 -16.66
N CYS A 244 10.93 -0.92 -17.33
CA CYS A 244 10.23 -2.05 -16.74
C CYS A 244 9.08 -1.72 -15.79
N ASN A 245 8.34 -2.74 -15.39
CA ASN A 245 7.26 -2.63 -14.43
C ASN A 245 7.83 -2.46 -13.01
N LYS A 246 7.25 -1.53 -12.23
CA LYS A 246 7.55 -1.35 -10.82
C LYS A 246 6.62 -2.23 -10.01
N THR A 247 7.24 -3.12 -9.26
CA THR A 247 6.52 -4.17 -8.52
C THR A 247 6.38 -3.86 -7.04
N GLY A 248 7.03 -2.81 -6.57
CA GLY A 248 6.91 -2.37 -5.18
C GLY A 248 7.59 -1.05 -4.90
N LEU A 249 7.13 -0.39 -3.85
CA LEU A 249 7.68 0.84 -3.29
C LEU A 249 7.79 0.68 -1.79
N PHE A 250 8.94 0.99 -1.23
CA PHE A 250 9.19 1.00 0.20
C PHE A 250 10.07 2.17 0.58
N PHE A 251 9.77 2.82 1.69
CA PHE A 251 10.64 3.81 2.31
C PHE A 251 10.89 3.42 3.76
N LEU A 252 12.14 3.55 4.20
CA LEU A 252 12.55 3.33 5.58
C LEU A 252 12.37 4.60 6.42
N ASP A 253 12.66 5.74 5.81
CA ASP A 253 12.52 7.09 6.38
C ASP A 253 12.26 8.11 5.25
N ALA A 254 12.24 9.40 5.57
CA ALA A 254 11.95 10.46 4.60
C ALA A 254 13.00 10.61 3.49
N GLN A 255 14.15 9.94 3.57
CA GLN A 255 15.27 10.05 2.62
C GLN A 255 15.55 8.74 1.88
N THR A 256 15.49 7.61 2.60
CA THR A 256 15.95 6.31 2.12
C THR A 256 14.80 5.44 1.68
N GLY A 257 14.81 5.01 0.42
CA GLY A 257 13.74 4.18 -0.13
C GLY A 257 14.19 3.27 -1.25
N TRP A 258 13.32 2.33 -1.62
CA TRP A 258 13.54 1.32 -2.66
C TRP A 258 12.31 1.20 -3.55
N VAL A 259 12.57 1.04 -4.84
CA VAL A 259 11.60 0.60 -5.83
C VAL A 259 12.09 -0.73 -6.40
N THR A 260 11.22 -1.73 -6.37
CA THR A 260 11.51 -3.01 -7.03
C THR A 260 11.04 -2.98 -8.46
N VAL A 261 11.83 -3.59 -9.34
CA VAL A 261 11.63 -3.61 -10.78
C VAL A 261 11.73 -5.04 -11.25
N ASP A 262 10.78 -5.49 -12.11
CA ASP A 262 10.86 -6.80 -12.74
C ASP A 262 11.92 -6.81 -13.85
N ASN A 263 12.44 -8.00 -14.18
CA ASN A 263 13.37 -8.15 -15.26
C ASN A 263 12.67 -7.88 -16.62
N CYS A 264 13.04 -6.82 -17.25
CA CYS A 264 12.68 -6.54 -18.63
C CYS A 264 13.53 -7.34 -19.59
N PRO A 265 12.93 -8.08 -20.47
CA PRO A 265 13.36 -9.39 -20.91
C PRO A 265 14.88 -9.51 -20.92
N VAL A 266 15.46 -10.34 -20.09
CA VAL A 266 16.89 -10.71 -19.98
C VAL A 266 17.79 -9.81 -19.10
N THR A 267 17.25 -9.19 -18.06
CA THR A 267 18.06 -8.55 -17.02
C THR A 267 17.69 -9.08 -15.64
N ALA A 268 18.61 -9.03 -14.69
CA ALA A 268 18.32 -9.38 -13.31
C ALA A 268 17.20 -8.48 -12.75
N PRO A 269 16.33 -8.99 -11.86
CA PRO A 269 15.46 -8.13 -11.06
C PRO A 269 16.28 -7.09 -10.33
N GLU A 270 15.77 -5.89 -10.22
CA GLU A 270 16.53 -4.73 -9.77
C GLU A 270 15.84 -4.06 -8.59
N LEU A 271 16.65 -3.58 -7.68
CA LEU A 271 16.24 -2.64 -6.64
C LEU A 271 16.81 -1.28 -7.01
N SER A 272 15.96 -0.32 -7.35
CA SER A 272 16.38 1.07 -7.44
C SER A 272 16.33 1.69 -6.06
N VAL A 273 17.42 2.32 -5.62
CA VAL A 273 17.60 2.88 -4.27
C VAL A 273 17.68 4.39 -4.35
N THR A 274 17.03 5.07 -3.42
CA THR A 274 17.14 6.52 -3.23
C THR A 274 17.70 6.84 -1.84
N ALA A 275 18.45 7.94 -1.74
CA ALA A 275 18.94 8.51 -0.48
C ALA A 275 18.53 9.98 -0.30
N ASP A 276 17.64 10.50 -1.14
CA ASP A 276 17.19 11.89 -1.17
C ASP A 276 15.66 12.04 -1.23
N GLY A 277 14.95 11.00 -0.77
CA GLY A 277 13.48 11.00 -0.71
C GLY A 277 12.81 10.80 -2.08
N GLY A 278 13.48 10.13 -3.01
CA GLY A 278 12.93 9.75 -4.29
C GLY A 278 13.23 10.70 -5.44
N LEU A 279 14.12 11.70 -5.26
CA LEU A 279 14.49 12.63 -6.32
C LEU A 279 15.49 12.00 -7.30
N THR A 280 16.42 11.19 -6.78
CA THR A 280 17.36 10.41 -7.59
C THR A 280 17.37 8.96 -7.19
N TRP A 281 17.67 8.08 -8.14
CA TRP A 281 17.64 6.63 -7.96
C TRP A 281 18.87 5.97 -8.57
N GLU A 282 19.46 5.03 -7.85
CA GLU A 282 20.55 4.19 -8.30
C GLU A 282 20.08 2.73 -8.42
N ALA A 283 20.36 2.11 -9.55
CA ALA A 283 19.94 0.75 -9.85
C ALA A 283 20.91 -0.27 -9.26
N HIS A 284 20.39 -1.20 -8.46
CA HIS A 284 21.14 -2.30 -7.87
C HIS A 284 20.52 -3.64 -8.31
N PRO A 285 21.09 -4.30 -9.35
CA PRO A 285 20.59 -5.61 -9.75
C PRO A 285 20.86 -6.65 -8.67
N LEU A 286 19.86 -7.52 -8.43
CA LEU A 286 20.00 -8.62 -7.49
C LEU A 286 20.97 -9.68 -8.04
N PRO A 287 21.83 -10.29 -7.21
CA PRO A 287 22.74 -11.35 -7.64
C PRO A 287 21.98 -12.63 -7.96
N ALA A 288 22.36 -13.33 -9.01
CA ALA A 288 21.83 -14.65 -9.29
C ALA A 288 22.23 -15.64 -8.16
N PRO A 289 21.34 -16.59 -7.79
CA PRO A 289 21.69 -17.62 -6.80
C PRO A 289 22.91 -18.44 -7.23
N ALA A 290 23.82 -18.71 -6.31
CA ALA A 290 25.12 -19.38 -6.61
C ALA A 290 24.97 -20.76 -7.29
N ASN A 291 23.84 -21.45 -7.05
CA ASN A 291 23.53 -22.74 -7.68
C ASN A 291 22.78 -22.60 -9.03
N ARG A 292 22.46 -21.39 -9.48
CA ARG A 292 21.74 -21.08 -10.73
C ARG A 292 22.17 -19.73 -11.33
N LEU A 293 23.43 -19.62 -11.69
CA LEU A 293 24.04 -18.37 -12.18
C LEU A 293 23.38 -17.81 -13.45
N THR A 294 22.72 -18.65 -14.25
CA THR A 294 22.00 -18.25 -15.46
C THR A 294 20.50 -18.07 -15.24
N LEU A 295 20.02 -18.04 -13.99
CA LEU A 295 18.59 -17.96 -13.68
C LEU A 295 17.91 -16.81 -14.42
N PHE A 296 18.52 -15.64 -14.40
CA PHE A 296 17.94 -14.42 -14.95
C PHE A 296 18.07 -14.32 -16.48
N ASP A 297 18.87 -15.20 -17.11
CA ASP A 297 18.96 -15.31 -18.57
C ASP A 297 17.81 -16.14 -19.13
N ASP A 298 17.30 -17.12 -18.34
CA ASP A 298 16.37 -18.15 -18.75
C ASP A 298 14.97 -18.00 -18.14
N ALA A 299 14.77 -17.11 -17.17
CA ALA A 299 13.52 -16.93 -16.42
C ALA A 299 13.07 -15.47 -16.37
N LEU A 300 11.76 -15.28 -16.42
CA LEU A 300 11.15 -14.01 -16.03
C LEU A 300 11.05 -13.95 -14.52
N CYS A 301 11.78 -13.03 -13.90
CA CYS A 301 11.81 -12.86 -12.46
C CYS A 301 11.23 -11.50 -12.07
N GLU A 302 10.42 -11.50 -11.02
CA GLU A 302 9.76 -10.34 -10.44
C GLU A 302 10.19 -10.20 -8.98
N ALA A 303 10.73 -9.05 -8.62
CA ALA A 303 11.01 -8.71 -7.23
C ALA A 303 9.78 -8.01 -6.63
N HIS A 304 9.39 -8.43 -5.42
CA HIS A 304 8.29 -7.80 -4.68
C HIS A 304 8.81 -6.67 -3.79
N SER A 305 7.91 -5.84 -3.26
CA SER A 305 8.28 -4.74 -2.37
C SER A 305 9.15 -5.22 -1.21
N PRO A 306 10.29 -4.58 -0.93
CA PRO A 306 11.16 -4.97 0.16
C PRO A 306 10.49 -4.69 1.51
N GLN A 307 10.93 -5.42 2.53
CA GLN A 307 10.56 -5.21 3.93
C GLN A 307 11.84 -5.01 4.72
N LEU A 308 12.17 -3.79 5.11
CA LEU A 308 13.25 -3.53 6.04
C LEU A 308 12.68 -3.47 7.45
N LEU A 309 13.11 -4.39 8.30
CA LEU A 309 12.69 -4.46 9.70
C LEU A 309 13.56 -3.59 10.62
N THR A 310 14.76 -3.31 10.17
CA THR A 310 15.70 -2.37 10.79
C THR A 310 16.48 -1.65 9.69
N PRO A 311 17.22 -0.58 9.98
CA PRO A 311 18.10 0.04 8.98
C PRO A 311 19.12 -0.91 8.34
N ALA A 312 19.43 -2.05 8.98
CA ALA A 312 20.41 -3.02 8.47
C ALA A 312 19.75 -4.27 7.88
N ILE A 313 18.64 -4.75 8.46
CA ILE A 313 18.07 -6.05 8.13
C ILE A 313 16.79 -5.89 7.30
N GLY A 314 16.81 -6.50 6.11
CA GLY A 314 15.69 -6.47 5.19
C GLY A 314 15.54 -7.74 4.36
N PHE A 315 14.40 -7.86 3.69
CA PHE A 315 13.97 -9.01 2.92
C PHE A 315 13.28 -8.58 1.64
N VAL A 316 13.53 -9.32 0.55
CA VAL A 316 12.85 -9.14 -0.74
C VAL A 316 12.42 -10.51 -1.26
N GLY A 317 11.14 -10.69 -1.54
CA GLY A 317 10.67 -11.86 -2.26
C GLY A 317 10.95 -11.72 -3.76
N VAL A 318 11.39 -12.79 -4.41
CA VAL A 318 11.59 -12.83 -5.87
C VAL A 318 10.95 -14.08 -6.44
N SER A 319 10.02 -13.88 -7.35
CA SER A 319 9.31 -14.94 -8.06
C SER A 319 9.88 -15.10 -9.47
N CYS A 320 10.37 -16.29 -9.83
CA CYS A 320 10.93 -16.58 -11.15
C CYS A 320 10.13 -17.65 -11.89
N ARG A 321 9.84 -17.43 -13.15
CA ARG A 321 9.07 -18.33 -14.01
C ARG A 321 9.93 -18.79 -15.21
N SER A 322 10.29 -20.09 -15.19
CA SER A 322 11.00 -20.75 -16.31
C SER A 322 10.46 -22.17 -16.53
N GLY A 323 9.17 -22.28 -16.87
CA GLY A 323 8.44 -23.54 -16.92
C GLY A 323 7.97 -24.05 -15.55
N LEU A 324 8.73 -23.86 -14.49
CA LEU A 324 8.35 -24.04 -13.10
C LEU A 324 8.48 -22.71 -12.37
N ASN A 325 7.58 -22.47 -11.43
CA ASN A 325 7.70 -21.32 -10.53
C ASN A 325 8.75 -21.63 -9.47
N ILE A 326 9.70 -20.74 -9.32
CA ILE A 326 10.76 -20.82 -8.32
C ILE A 326 10.77 -19.51 -7.56
N GLU A 327 10.73 -19.63 -6.26
CA GLU A 327 10.65 -18.47 -5.36
C GLU A 327 11.95 -18.38 -4.55
N TYR A 328 12.40 -17.15 -4.38
CA TYR A 328 13.54 -16.83 -3.52
C TYR A 328 13.15 -15.76 -2.50
N VAL A 329 13.79 -15.78 -1.35
CA VAL A 329 13.88 -14.64 -0.46
C VAL A 329 15.33 -14.15 -0.46
N TYR A 330 15.50 -12.88 -0.76
CA TYR A 330 16.78 -12.20 -0.65
C TYR A 330 16.86 -11.51 0.70
N VAL A 331 17.94 -11.71 1.40
CA VAL A 331 18.17 -11.18 2.74
C VAL A 331 19.32 -10.19 2.70
N THR A 332 19.17 -9.03 3.30
CA THR A 332 20.24 -8.07 3.54
C THR A 332 20.52 -7.96 5.04
N GLN A 333 21.76 -7.71 5.40
CA GLN A 333 22.23 -7.41 6.76
C GLN A 333 23.00 -6.08 6.84
N ASP A 334 23.04 -5.34 5.75
CA ASP A 334 23.80 -4.10 5.59
C ASP A 334 22.96 -2.96 4.99
N GLY A 335 21.62 -3.03 5.17
CA GLY A 335 20.70 -1.99 4.71
C GLY A 335 20.47 -1.98 3.21
N GLY A 336 20.59 -3.15 2.56
CA GLY A 336 20.30 -3.28 1.13
C GLY A 336 21.51 -3.02 0.21
N LEU A 337 22.72 -2.88 0.77
CA LEU A 337 23.94 -2.76 -0.04
C LEU A 337 24.29 -4.11 -0.69
N THR A 338 24.09 -5.20 0.04
CA THR A 338 24.25 -6.56 -0.48
C THR A 338 23.05 -7.43 -0.14
N TRP A 339 22.75 -8.40 -1.00
CA TRP A 339 21.62 -9.31 -0.87
C TRP A 339 22.05 -10.76 -1.07
N GLU A 340 21.63 -11.64 -0.16
CA GLU A 340 21.89 -13.08 -0.22
C GLU A 340 20.59 -13.84 -0.54
N PRO A 341 20.53 -14.61 -1.66
CA PRO A 341 19.35 -15.38 -2.03
C PRO A 341 19.24 -16.71 -1.29
N HIS A 342 18.08 -16.98 -0.71
CA HIS A 342 17.69 -18.29 -0.17
C HIS A 342 16.45 -18.79 -0.89
N LEU A 343 16.36 -20.13 -1.08
CA LEU A 343 15.19 -20.73 -1.71
C LEU A 343 13.95 -20.56 -0.81
N ASN A 344 12.90 -19.99 -1.36
CA ASN A 344 11.60 -19.85 -0.71
C ASN A 344 10.64 -20.95 -1.20
N GLN A 345 9.53 -21.14 -0.48
CA GLN A 345 8.51 -22.14 -0.79
C GLN A 345 7.31 -21.57 -1.56
N GLY A 346 7.36 -20.28 -1.90
CA GLY A 346 6.36 -19.56 -2.68
C GLY A 346 5.34 -18.76 -1.86
N GLY A 347 4.81 -17.72 -2.50
CA GLY A 347 3.80 -16.84 -1.94
C GLY A 347 4.33 -15.52 -1.40
N SER A 348 3.40 -14.68 -0.92
CA SER A 348 3.71 -13.38 -0.34
C SER A 348 4.56 -13.54 0.92
N LEU A 349 5.66 -12.81 0.99
CA LEU A 349 6.56 -12.81 2.12
C LEU A 349 6.08 -11.82 3.20
N VAL A 350 5.99 -12.28 4.44
CA VAL A 350 5.70 -11.43 5.60
C VAL A 350 6.72 -11.75 6.69
N MET A 351 7.63 -10.82 6.96
CA MET A 351 8.60 -10.97 8.05
C MET A 351 8.16 -10.15 9.26
N LEU A 352 8.02 -10.81 10.41
CA LEU A 352 7.61 -10.21 11.69
C LEU A 352 8.80 -9.78 12.54
N SER A 353 9.93 -10.40 12.31
CA SER A 353 11.20 -10.10 12.96
C SER A 353 12.35 -10.56 12.05
N PRO A 354 13.60 -10.22 12.35
CA PRO A 354 14.76 -10.74 11.59
C PRO A 354 14.83 -12.26 11.49
N ARG A 355 14.09 -12.99 12.32
CA ARG A 355 14.12 -14.47 12.32
C ARG A 355 12.80 -15.11 11.96
N VAL A 356 11.67 -14.48 12.32
CA VAL A 356 10.33 -15.05 12.21
C VAL A 356 9.57 -14.44 11.05
N GLY A 357 9.04 -15.27 10.18
CA GLY A 357 8.22 -14.82 9.07
C GLY A 357 7.42 -15.96 8.44
N PHE A 358 6.64 -15.59 7.44
CA PHE A 358 5.76 -16.49 6.70
C PHE A 358 5.92 -16.29 5.19
N ALA A 359 5.82 -17.41 4.46
CA ALA A 359 5.58 -17.42 3.03
C ALA A 359 4.13 -17.90 2.81
N LEU A 360 3.32 -17.05 2.19
CA LEU A 360 1.87 -17.12 2.23
C LEU A 360 1.29 -17.27 0.83
N SER A 361 0.77 -18.44 0.55
CA SER A 361 0.01 -18.81 -0.63
C SER A 361 -1.04 -19.86 -0.23
N ARG A 362 -1.54 -20.65 -1.17
CA ARG A 362 -2.35 -21.84 -0.83
C ARG A 362 -1.61 -22.84 0.05
N ARG A 363 -0.32 -22.66 0.23
CA ARG A 363 0.48 -23.32 1.26
C ARG A 363 1.11 -22.27 2.14
N ILE A 364 0.92 -22.39 3.44
CA ILE A 364 1.46 -21.51 4.45
C ILE A 364 2.72 -22.16 5.00
N TYR A 365 3.83 -21.43 4.91
CA TYR A 365 5.11 -21.81 5.48
C TYR A 365 5.55 -20.80 6.51
N GLN A 366 6.29 -21.27 7.51
CA GLN A 366 6.92 -20.44 8.54
C GLN A 366 8.43 -20.61 8.51
N THR A 367 9.16 -19.51 8.68
CA THR A 367 10.57 -19.51 8.99
C THR A 367 10.82 -19.05 10.42
N LEU A 368 11.85 -19.59 11.08
CA LEU A 368 12.34 -19.19 12.41
C LEU A 368 13.83 -18.81 12.39
N ASP A 369 14.42 -18.74 11.21
CA ASP A 369 15.84 -18.46 10.97
C ASP A 369 16.07 -17.39 9.90
N GLY A 370 15.08 -16.54 9.65
CA GLY A 370 15.21 -15.42 8.73
C GLY A 370 15.13 -15.81 7.25
N GLY A 371 14.36 -16.84 6.93
CA GLY A 371 14.13 -17.24 5.54
C GLY A 371 15.12 -18.28 5.01
N VAL A 372 16.08 -18.74 5.83
CA VAL A 372 17.05 -19.77 5.42
C VAL A 372 16.37 -21.13 5.28
N THR A 373 15.49 -21.48 6.23
CA THR A 373 14.67 -22.70 6.17
C THR A 373 13.19 -22.42 6.40
N TRP A 374 12.34 -23.26 5.81
CA TRP A 374 10.89 -23.10 5.84
C TRP A 374 10.19 -24.39 6.27
N THR A 375 9.25 -24.27 7.19
CA THR A 375 8.42 -25.38 7.69
C THR A 375 6.99 -25.20 7.19
N ALA A 376 6.43 -26.24 6.55
CA ALA A 376 5.04 -26.24 6.12
C ALA A 376 4.09 -26.27 7.32
N MET A 377 3.17 -25.31 7.38
CA MET A 377 2.19 -25.16 8.45
C MET A 377 0.82 -25.69 8.05
N LYS A 378 0.34 -25.31 6.88
CA LYS A 378 -1.02 -25.63 6.43
C LYS A 378 -1.12 -25.54 4.90
N VAL A 379 -2.02 -26.36 4.35
CA VAL A 379 -2.56 -26.18 2.99
C VAL A 379 -3.97 -25.64 3.12
N VAL A 380 -4.26 -24.57 2.39
CA VAL A 380 -5.58 -23.97 2.24
C VAL A 380 -5.99 -24.01 0.77
N ASP A 381 -7.27 -23.85 0.47
CA ASP A 381 -7.84 -23.86 -0.88
C ASP A 381 -8.08 -22.45 -1.44
N TRP A 382 -7.54 -21.43 -0.79
CA TRP A 382 -7.70 -20.02 -1.13
C TRP A 382 -6.36 -19.28 -1.17
N ASP A 383 -6.29 -18.22 -1.90
CA ASP A 383 -5.23 -17.20 -1.88
C ASP A 383 -5.73 -15.97 -1.10
N GLY A 384 -4.86 -15.07 -0.68
CA GLY A 384 -5.37 -13.91 0.06
C GLY A 384 -4.33 -12.85 0.39
N GLN A 385 -4.86 -11.76 0.95
CA GLN A 385 -4.08 -10.71 1.57
C GLN A 385 -4.08 -10.95 3.09
N PHE A 386 -2.92 -10.82 3.70
CA PHE A 386 -2.70 -11.21 5.10
C PHE A 386 -2.30 -10.02 5.96
N SER A 387 -2.73 -10.03 7.22
CA SER A 387 -2.29 -9.12 8.27
C SER A 387 -1.90 -9.93 9.50
N TRP A 388 -0.62 -9.90 9.88
CA TRP A 388 -0.09 -10.63 11.02
C TRP A 388 0.37 -9.67 12.11
N LEU A 389 0.04 -9.98 13.38
CA LEU A 389 0.52 -9.24 14.54
C LEU A 389 1.76 -9.89 15.18
N ASP A 390 1.77 -11.21 15.20
CA ASP A 390 2.83 -12.02 15.79
C ASP A 390 2.88 -13.40 15.10
N ASP A 391 3.71 -14.32 15.60
CA ASP A 391 3.89 -15.67 15.05
C ASP A 391 2.67 -16.59 15.25
N ARG A 392 1.63 -16.14 15.94
CA ARG A 392 0.42 -16.92 16.26
C ARG A 392 -0.85 -16.28 15.70
N THR A 393 -0.94 -14.95 15.74
CA THR A 393 -2.17 -14.19 15.50
C THR A 393 -2.13 -13.48 14.17
N GLY A 394 -3.05 -13.81 13.28
CA GLY A 394 -3.16 -13.20 11.98
C GLY A 394 -4.57 -13.26 11.41
N TRP A 395 -4.82 -12.43 10.41
CA TRP A 395 -6.04 -12.40 9.62
C TRP A 395 -5.70 -12.54 8.15
N ALA A 396 -6.69 -12.99 7.38
CA ALA A 396 -6.58 -12.97 5.94
C ALA A 396 -7.93 -12.64 5.29
N VAL A 397 -7.86 -11.86 4.22
CA VAL A 397 -8.94 -11.78 3.24
C VAL A 397 -8.73 -12.92 2.27
N ALA A 398 -9.38 -14.03 2.53
CA ALA A 398 -9.29 -15.24 1.71
C ALA A 398 -10.09 -15.10 0.42
N ARG A 399 -9.52 -15.53 -0.70
CA ARG A 399 -10.14 -15.46 -2.04
C ARG A 399 -10.11 -16.83 -2.70
N ASN A 400 -11.28 -17.32 -3.12
CA ASN A 400 -11.41 -18.56 -3.86
C ASN A 400 -12.54 -18.45 -4.90
N ASP A 401 -12.22 -18.63 -6.18
CA ASP A 401 -13.17 -18.60 -7.31
C ASP A 401 -14.13 -17.39 -7.29
N GLY A 402 -13.61 -16.21 -6.95
CA GLY A 402 -14.36 -14.96 -6.87
C GLY A 402 -15.09 -14.74 -5.54
N ALA A 403 -15.13 -15.72 -4.63
CA ALA A 403 -15.64 -15.55 -3.30
C ALA A 403 -14.59 -14.90 -2.38
N LEU A 404 -15.05 -14.02 -1.48
CA LEU A 404 -14.25 -13.38 -0.44
C LEU A 404 -14.72 -13.83 0.94
N ALA A 405 -13.77 -14.03 1.85
CA ALA A 405 -14.05 -14.32 3.25
C ALA A 405 -12.97 -13.71 4.14
N LEU A 406 -13.37 -13.11 5.25
CA LEU A 406 -12.44 -12.73 6.30
C LEU A 406 -12.21 -13.91 7.23
N VAL A 407 -10.97 -14.29 7.43
CA VAL A 407 -10.58 -15.38 8.33
C VAL A 407 -9.52 -14.94 9.32
N LYS A 408 -9.51 -15.58 10.51
CA LYS A 408 -8.58 -15.28 11.60
C LYS A 408 -7.89 -16.57 12.09
N THR A 409 -6.64 -16.47 12.44
CA THR A 409 -5.90 -17.52 13.14
C THR A 409 -5.35 -17.00 14.46
N THR A 410 -5.23 -17.91 15.46
CA THR A 410 -4.57 -17.65 16.77
C THR A 410 -3.51 -18.70 17.08
N ASN A 411 -3.14 -19.50 16.10
CA ASN A 411 -2.20 -20.61 16.26
C ASN A 411 -1.19 -20.73 15.11
N GLY A 412 -0.82 -19.60 14.53
CA GLY A 412 0.21 -19.52 13.50
C GLY A 412 -0.22 -20.07 12.15
N GLY A 413 -1.50 -19.92 11.79
CA GLY A 413 -2.02 -20.35 10.50
C GLY A 413 -2.37 -21.83 10.41
N ARG A 414 -2.31 -22.59 11.54
CA ARG A 414 -2.69 -24.01 11.54
C ARG A 414 -4.20 -24.22 11.41
N VAL A 415 -4.98 -23.32 12.01
CA VAL A 415 -6.45 -23.28 11.90
C VAL A 415 -6.84 -21.84 11.59
N TRP A 416 -7.81 -21.69 10.71
CA TRP A 416 -8.40 -20.41 10.32
C TRP A 416 -9.90 -20.45 10.61
N ASP A 417 -10.37 -19.52 11.42
CA ASP A 417 -11.76 -19.36 11.80
C ASP A 417 -12.41 -18.32 10.88
N LEU A 418 -13.57 -18.64 10.31
CA LEU A 418 -14.34 -17.72 9.47
C LEU A 418 -14.96 -16.63 10.33
N LEU A 419 -14.74 -15.40 9.97
CA LEU A 419 -15.47 -14.24 10.49
C LEU A 419 -16.60 -13.83 9.54
N LYS A 420 -17.62 -13.21 10.10
CA LYS A 420 -18.75 -12.64 9.33
C LYS A 420 -18.83 -11.15 9.65
N PRO A 421 -18.11 -10.31 8.91
CA PRO A 421 -18.09 -8.88 9.16
C PRO A 421 -19.47 -8.26 9.01
N ILE A 422 -19.91 -7.52 10.02
CA ILE A 422 -21.14 -6.71 9.99
C ILE A 422 -20.81 -5.30 10.44
N ILE A 423 -21.63 -4.35 10.02
CA ILE A 423 -21.56 -2.99 10.54
C ILE A 423 -22.08 -2.98 11.98
N GLY A 424 -21.31 -2.41 12.89
CA GLY A 424 -21.69 -2.21 14.28
C GLY A 424 -22.77 -1.13 14.44
N PRO A 425 -23.39 -1.08 15.64
CA PRO A 425 -24.40 -0.08 15.95
C PRO A 425 -23.82 1.34 16.05
#